data_53d6c9d0508a34d9bc47c622f2d45b4c
#
_entry.id   53d6c9d0508a34d9bc47c622f2d45b4c
#
_cell.length_a   1.000
_cell.length_b   1.000
_cell.length_c   1.000
_cell.angle_alpha   90.00
_cell.angle_beta   90.00
_cell.angle_gamma   90.00
#
_symmetry.space_group_name_H-M   'P 1'
#
loop_
_entity.id
_entity.type
_entity.pdbx_description
1 polymer ?
#
loop_
_entity_poly.entity_id
_entity_poly.type
_entity_poly.pdbx_seq_one_letter_code
_entity_poly.pdbx_strand_id
1 'polypeptide(L)'
;MSGAKGDGPAIGIDLGTTYSCAAVWRPSHNRVEVIPNDQGNLTTPSCVAFTDTLRLIGDAAMNQAATNPFNTVFDAKRLIGRRFSDACVQGDIKLFPFKVISGPGDRPMIVVHYKGEVKQFSPEEISSMILIKMWESAEAYLGTAVKNAVITVPVYFNDSQRQATIDAGAIAGLNVMRIINEPSAAAIAYGLDKASRSGEGKTVLIFDLGGGTLDVSIISIHKGTFTVKATSGDTHLGGQDLNSRMVEYFVQDFLKRHKNECMSDIRNNPRALMRLRMACERAKRFLTTMPQAKFEIDSLHDTIDFYGTITRPRFEELNLDLFRKCTGHVEKCLADAKMDKSQIHDVVLVGGSSRIPKVQQLLKEFFNGKELCKSINPDEAVAYGAAVQAAVLNGECDQKVQDLLLLDVTPLSLGIETVGGFMSVVIPRTTTIPSKKERGYTTEYDNQTSVCVKVYEGEATMTKDNNLLGKFTLHGIPPAPRLVPKINVTFEIEANCILKVSAQDAATGNKNSISITTDKGGLSKEEIERMVQDAKKYKNEDKKEIIKIKKEYEERGVLWLSKEEFERSVQKKHTPESEDIQQAKKVKKESGGP
;
A
#
# COMPACT_ATOMS: atom_id res chain seq x y z
N MET A 1 27.25 13.76 -8.85
CA MET A 1 27.16 12.99 -10.11
C MET A 1 25.99 13.57 -10.89
N SER A 2 26.25 14.17 -12.05
CA SER A 2 25.20 14.67 -12.96
C SER A 2 24.46 13.44 -13.51
N GLY A 3 23.29 13.15 -12.96
CA GLY A 3 22.41 12.11 -13.48
C GLY A 3 22.03 12.45 -14.92
N ALA A 4 22.23 11.53 -15.84
CA ALA A 4 21.65 11.62 -17.17
C ALA A 4 20.15 11.85 -17.00
N LYS A 5 19.59 12.89 -17.65
CA LYS A 5 18.13 13.12 -17.70
C LYS A 5 17.48 11.83 -18.18
N GLY A 6 16.55 11.31 -17.38
CA GLY A 6 15.83 10.10 -17.71
C GLY A 6 15.00 10.27 -19.00
N ASP A 7 14.81 9.17 -19.73
CA ASP A 7 13.98 9.11 -20.94
C ASP A 7 12.48 9.22 -20.57
N GLY A 8 11.96 10.42 -20.42
CA GLY A 8 10.55 10.70 -20.13
C GLY A 8 10.24 11.01 -18.66
N PRO A 9 8.97 11.36 -18.35
CA PRO A 9 8.55 11.75 -17.01
C PRO A 9 8.58 10.57 -16.02
N ALA A 10 8.89 10.89 -14.74
CA ALA A 10 8.83 9.94 -13.63
C ALA A 10 7.58 10.21 -12.78
N ILE A 11 6.94 9.14 -12.31
CA ILE A 11 5.71 9.22 -11.50
C ILE A 11 5.93 8.70 -10.08
N GLY A 12 5.16 9.24 -9.13
CA GLY A 12 5.01 8.67 -7.81
C GLY A 12 3.75 7.83 -7.72
N ILE A 13 3.86 6.64 -7.16
CA ILE A 13 2.72 5.74 -6.96
C ILE A 13 2.63 5.37 -5.48
N ASP A 14 1.50 5.69 -4.87
CA ASP A 14 1.07 5.10 -3.62
C ASP A 14 0.35 3.78 -3.94
N LEU A 15 1.02 2.65 -3.67
CA LEU A 15 0.44 1.32 -3.82
C LEU A 15 -0.24 0.92 -2.50
N GLY A 16 -1.43 1.43 -2.24
CA GLY A 16 -2.15 1.20 -0.99
C GLY A 16 -2.85 -0.17 -0.90
N THR A 17 -3.17 -0.61 0.31
CA THR A 17 -3.90 -1.87 0.55
C THR A 17 -5.29 -1.84 -0.08
N THR A 18 -6.01 -0.72 0.07
CA THR A 18 -7.40 -0.59 -0.38
C THR A 18 -7.54 0.27 -1.63
N TYR A 19 -6.77 1.35 -1.69
CA TYR A 19 -6.74 2.30 -2.80
C TYR A 19 -5.31 2.64 -3.15
N SER A 20 -5.03 2.78 -4.43
CA SER A 20 -3.77 3.27 -4.97
C SER A 20 -3.96 4.64 -5.61
N CYS A 21 -2.92 5.46 -5.58
CA CYS A 21 -2.92 6.81 -6.13
C CYS A 21 -1.65 7.05 -6.94
N ALA A 22 -1.75 7.76 -8.06
CA ALA A 22 -0.60 8.17 -8.86
C ALA A 22 -0.51 9.68 -8.96
N ALA A 23 0.71 10.21 -8.96
CA ALA A 23 0.96 11.64 -9.10
C ALA A 23 2.23 11.89 -9.93
N VAL A 24 2.33 13.08 -10.49
CA VAL A 24 3.46 13.50 -11.33
C VAL A 24 3.88 14.93 -10.99
N TRP A 25 5.19 15.19 -11.04
CA TRP A 25 5.72 16.56 -11.00
C TRP A 25 5.54 17.23 -12.36
N ARG A 26 5.00 18.44 -12.38
CA ARG A 26 4.90 19.27 -13.59
C ARG A 26 5.93 20.39 -13.58
N PRO A 27 7.04 20.26 -14.31
CA PRO A 27 8.08 21.29 -14.36
C PRO A 27 7.54 22.65 -14.81
N SER A 28 6.58 22.69 -15.75
CA SER A 28 5.99 23.94 -16.26
C SER A 28 5.24 24.75 -15.19
N HIS A 29 4.70 24.09 -14.17
CA HIS A 29 3.94 24.73 -13.09
C HIS A 29 4.67 24.66 -11.75
N ASN A 30 5.81 24.00 -11.70
CA ASN A 30 6.61 23.73 -10.49
C ASN A 30 5.77 23.19 -9.33
N ARG A 31 4.91 22.19 -9.64
CA ARG A 31 4.00 21.56 -8.68
C ARG A 31 3.72 20.10 -9.03
N VAL A 32 3.26 19.36 -8.04
CA VAL A 32 2.72 18.02 -8.26
C VAL A 32 1.26 18.09 -8.70
N GLU A 33 0.87 17.21 -9.60
CA GLU A 33 -0.51 16.96 -10.01
C GLU A 33 -0.84 15.49 -9.74
N VAL A 34 -1.96 15.26 -9.04
CA VAL A 34 -2.50 13.92 -8.83
C VAL A 34 -3.24 13.48 -10.08
N ILE A 35 -2.97 12.28 -10.54
CA ILE A 35 -3.46 11.76 -11.82
C ILE A 35 -4.81 11.06 -11.60
N PRO A 36 -5.88 11.52 -12.27
CA PRO A 36 -7.16 10.83 -12.23
C PRO A 36 -7.12 9.52 -13.03
N ASN A 37 -7.87 8.53 -12.59
CA ASN A 37 -8.09 7.31 -13.36
C ASN A 37 -9.13 7.53 -14.48
N ASP A 38 -9.42 6.46 -15.24
CA ASP A 38 -10.39 6.48 -16.34
C ASP A 38 -11.85 6.76 -15.91
N GLN A 39 -12.15 6.69 -14.61
CA GLN A 39 -13.43 7.10 -14.04
C GLN A 39 -13.41 8.54 -13.47
N GLY A 40 -12.28 9.23 -13.58
CA GLY A 40 -12.08 10.58 -13.04
C GLY A 40 -11.82 10.62 -11.53
N ASN A 41 -11.62 9.47 -10.88
CA ASN A 41 -11.28 9.39 -9.46
C ASN A 41 -9.77 9.58 -9.27
N LEU A 42 -9.36 10.32 -8.23
CA LEU A 42 -7.94 10.54 -7.88
C LEU A 42 -7.32 9.33 -7.17
N THR A 43 -8.14 8.41 -6.70
CA THR A 43 -7.71 7.12 -6.14
C THR A 43 -8.39 5.98 -6.88
N THR A 44 -7.68 4.87 -7.04
CA THR A 44 -8.17 3.66 -7.72
C THR A 44 -8.21 2.51 -6.72
N PRO A 45 -9.32 1.76 -6.62
CA PRO A 45 -9.36 0.57 -5.77
C PRO A 45 -8.24 -0.41 -6.10
N SER A 46 -7.51 -0.89 -5.09
CA SER A 46 -6.46 -1.92 -5.22
C SER A 46 -7.11 -3.30 -5.34
N CYS A 47 -7.86 -3.50 -6.43
CA CYS A 47 -8.71 -4.65 -6.66
C CYS A 47 -8.58 -5.14 -8.10
N VAL A 48 -8.51 -6.47 -8.28
CA VAL A 48 -8.42 -7.15 -9.58
C VAL A 48 -9.48 -8.23 -9.64
N ALA A 49 -10.27 -8.25 -10.70
CA ALA A 49 -11.27 -9.30 -10.93
C ALA A 49 -11.02 -10.04 -12.23
N PHE A 50 -11.23 -11.34 -12.20
CA PHE A 50 -11.07 -12.25 -13.33
C PHE A 50 -12.44 -12.73 -13.78
N THR A 51 -12.71 -12.59 -15.07
CA THR A 51 -13.95 -13.06 -15.71
C THR A 51 -13.64 -14.08 -16.79
N ASP A 52 -14.66 -14.61 -17.44
CA ASP A 52 -14.47 -15.55 -18.56
C ASP A 52 -13.83 -14.88 -19.79
N THR A 53 -13.80 -13.55 -19.84
CA THR A 53 -13.30 -12.81 -21.01
C THR A 53 -12.16 -11.87 -20.66
N LEU A 54 -12.27 -11.11 -19.56
CA LEU A 54 -11.39 -9.99 -19.21
C LEU A 54 -10.87 -10.06 -17.79
N ARG A 55 -9.73 -9.42 -17.56
CA ARG A 55 -9.31 -8.95 -16.24
C ARG A 55 -9.81 -7.52 -16.07
N LEU A 56 -10.44 -7.26 -14.95
CA LEU A 56 -10.90 -5.94 -14.54
C LEU A 56 -10.04 -5.44 -13.40
N ILE A 57 -9.68 -4.17 -13.41
CA ILE A 57 -8.80 -3.57 -12.39
C ILE A 57 -9.43 -2.28 -11.89
N GLY A 58 -9.30 -2.01 -10.60
CA GLY A 58 -9.78 -0.79 -9.98
C GLY A 58 -11.30 -0.76 -9.81
N ASP A 59 -11.92 0.34 -10.18
CA ASP A 59 -13.37 0.57 -10.03
C ASP A 59 -14.19 -0.49 -10.76
N ALA A 60 -13.79 -0.90 -11.96
CA ALA A 60 -14.46 -1.95 -12.73
C ALA A 60 -14.46 -3.30 -12.00
N ALA A 61 -13.35 -3.65 -11.35
CA ALA A 61 -13.24 -4.86 -10.53
C ALA A 61 -14.13 -4.77 -9.28
N MET A 62 -14.12 -3.65 -8.59
CA MET A 62 -14.90 -3.44 -7.39
C MET A 62 -16.41 -3.45 -7.66
N ASN A 63 -16.85 -2.87 -8.77
CA ASN A 63 -18.27 -2.79 -9.14
C ASN A 63 -18.92 -4.15 -9.33
N GLN A 64 -18.18 -5.18 -9.79
CA GLN A 64 -18.70 -6.53 -9.97
C GLN A 64 -18.33 -7.50 -8.83
N ALA A 65 -17.62 -7.05 -7.79
CA ALA A 65 -17.09 -7.90 -6.71
C ALA A 65 -18.17 -8.73 -6.01
N ALA A 66 -19.37 -8.19 -5.83
CA ALA A 66 -20.48 -8.90 -5.20
C ALA A 66 -21.04 -10.05 -6.06
N THR A 67 -20.95 -9.96 -7.39
CA THR A 67 -21.44 -10.99 -8.31
C THR A 67 -20.40 -12.05 -8.62
N ASN A 68 -19.12 -11.72 -8.43
CA ASN A 68 -17.97 -12.58 -8.72
C ASN A 68 -16.96 -12.60 -7.54
N PRO A 69 -17.38 -12.90 -6.30
CA PRO A 69 -16.52 -12.75 -5.12
C PRO A 69 -15.31 -13.71 -5.13
N PHE A 70 -15.46 -14.91 -5.69
CA PHE A 70 -14.38 -15.91 -5.71
C PHE A 70 -13.21 -15.55 -6.64
N ASN A 71 -13.46 -14.70 -7.64
CA ASN A 71 -12.46 -14.30 -8.64
C ASN A 71 -12.15 -12.79 -8.54
N THR A 72 -12.53 -12.13 -7.45
CA THR A 72 -12.24 -10.73 -7.18
C THR A 72 -11.26 -10.64 -6.03
N VAL A 73 -10.03 -10.24 -6.36
CA VAL A 73 -8.90 -10.19 -5.44
C VAL A 73 -8.71 -8.76 -4.93
N PHE A 74 -8.69 -8.61 -3.64
CA PHE A 74 -8.39 -7.36 -2.91
C PHE A 74 -7.45 -7.66 -1.74
N ASP A 75 -6.91 -6.62 -1.10
CA ASP A 75 -5.99 -6.73 0.03
C ASP A 75 -4.72 -7.57 -0.26
N ALA A 76 -4.31 -7.70 -1.55
CA ALA A 76 -3.10 -8.45 -1.94
C ALA A 76 -1.83 -7.92 -1.25
N LYS A 77 -1.79 -6.64 -0.87
CA LYS A 77 -0.70 -6.03 -0.11
C LYS A 77 -0.51 -6.68 1.28
N ARG A 78 -1.53 -7.36 1.84
CA ARG A 78 -1.41 -8.15 3.08
C ARG A 78 -0.70 -9.49 2.89
N LEU A 79 -0.61 -9.97 1.64
CA LEU A 79 0.01 -11.25 1.29
C LEU A 79 1.41 -11.07 0.68
N ILE A 80 1.72 -9.92 0.09
CA ILE A 80 2.95 -9.67 -0.67
C ILE A 80 4.19 -9.86 0.20
N GLY A 81 5.17 -10.63 -0.31
CA GLY A 81 6.44 -10.90 0.35
C GLY A 81 6.32 -11.67 1.68
N ARG A 82 5.16 -12.27 1.98
CA ARG A 82 4.92 -13.09 3.18
C ARG A 82 4.97 -14.57 2.85
N ARG A 83 5.06 -15.41 3.90
CA ARG A 83 4.89 -16.85 3.78
C ARG A 83 3.43 -17.23 3.96
N PHE A 84 3.00 -18.26 3.25
CA PHE A 84 1.65 -18.80 3.43
C PHE A 84 1.41 -19.27 4.89
N SER A 85 2.43 -19.86 5.51
CA SER A 85 2.36 -20.34 6.91
C SER A 85 2.36 -19.22 7.96
N ASP A 86 2.59 -17.96 7.61
CA ASP A 86 2.57 -16.84 8.56
C ASP A 86 1.19 -16.72 9.23
N ALA A 87 1.18 -16.56 10.55
CA ALA A 87 -0.06 -16.51 11.33
C ALA A 87 -1.02 -15.38 10.89
N CYS A 88 -0.48 -14.22 10.49
CA CYS A 88 -1.28 -13.11 9.96
C CYS A 88 -1.91 -13.49 8.61
N VAL A 89 -1.18 -14.15 7.71
CA VAL A 89 -1.70 -14.63 6.42
C VAL A 89 -2.80 -15.67 6.65
N GLN A 90 -2.60 -16.62 7.58
CA GLN A 90 -3.62 -17.60 7.94
C GLN A 90 -4.87 -16.97 8.58
N GLY A 91 -4.71 -15.83 9.25
CA GLY A 91 -5.82 -15.02 9.75
C GLY A 91 -6.61 -14.36 8.63
N ASP A 92 -5.91 -13.72 7.69
CA ASP A 92 -6.50 -12.99 6.56
C ASP A 92 -7.24 -13.91 5.59
N ILE A 93 -6.69 -15.09 5.28
CA ILE A 93 -7.30 -16.08 4.38
C ILE A 93 -8.74 -16.42 4.80
N LYS A 94 -9.01 -16.45 6.09
CA LYS A 94 -10.37 -16.73 6.62
C LYS A 94 -11.38 -15.63 6.30
N LEU A 95 -10.92 -14.43 5.95
CA LEU A 95 -11.74 -13.26 5.64
C LEU A 95 -11.90 -13.05 4.14
N PHE A 96 -11.14 -13.78 3.31
CA PHE A 96 -11.19 -13.66 1.86
C PHE A 96 -12.25 -14.59 1.25
N PRO A 97 -13.02 -14.14 0.27
CA PRO A 97 -13.92 -14.99 -0.50
C PRO A 97 -13.18 -15.85 -1.53
N PHE A 98 -12.02 -15.39 -2.00
CA PHE A 98 -11.17 -16.11 -2.95
C PHE A 98 -10.22 -17.08 -2.24
N LYS A 99 -9.79 -18.12 -2.95
CA LYS A 99 -8.94 -19.16 -2.40
C LYS A 99 -7.47 -18.76 -2.44
N VAL A 100 -6.75 -18.95 -1.35
CA VAL A 100 -5.29 -18.81 -1.27
C VAL A 100 -4.71 -20.16 -0.84
N ILE A 101 -3.64 -20.59 -1.50
CA ILE A 101 -2.95 -21.87 -1.24
C ILE A 101 -1.46 -21.65 -1.04
N SER A 102 -0.77 -22.64 -0.46
CA SER A 102 0.70 -22.64 -0.42
C SER A 102 1.26 -23.00 -1.80
N GLY A 103 2.12 -22.17 -2.31
CA GLY A 103 2.88 -22.38 -3.54
C GLY A 103 4.35 -22.73 -3.26
N PRO A 104 5.19 -22.73 -4.31
CA PRO A 104 6.63 -22.98 -4.18
C PRO A 104 7.29 -22.04 -3.17
N GLY A 105 8.16 -22.59 -2.29
CA GLY A 105 8.84 -21.82 -1.26
C GLY A 105 7.94 -21.26 -0.15
N ASP A 106 6.78 -21.90 0.07
CA ASP A 106 5.76 -21.46 1.06
C ASP A 106 5.19 -20.06 0.74
N ARG A 107 5.15 -19.68 -0.55
CA ARG A 107 4.53 -18.43 -1.01
C ARG A 107 3.01 -18.55 -1.08
N PRO A 108 2.23 -17.56 -0.65
CA PRO A 108 0.78 -17.56 -0.87
C PRO A 108 0.49 -17.42 -2.36
N MET A 109 -0.37 -18.29 -2.91
CA MET A 109 -0.83 -18.26 -4.29
C MET A 109 -2.35 -18.10 -4.31
N ILE A 110 -2.81 -17.11 -5.04
CA ILE A 110 -4.23 -16.76 -5.19
C ILE A 110 -4.80 -17.55 -6.36
N VAL A 111 -5.85 -18.32 -6.11
CA VAL A 111 -6.48 -19.20 -7.09
C VAL A 111 -7.77 -18.57 -7.60
N VAL A 112 -7.88 -18.40 -8.91
CA VAL A 112 -9.04 -17.81 -9.59
C VAL A 112 -9.42 -18.61 -10.84
N HIS A 113 -10.66 -18.45 -11.28
CA HIS A 113 -11.12 -18.91 -12.57
C HIS A 113 -11.02 -17.76 -13.58
N TYR A 114 -10.28 -17.97 -14.66
CA TYR A 114 -10.05 -16.98 -15.70
C TYR A 114 -10.08 -17.64 -17.08
N LYS A 115 -10.96 -17.16 -17.97
CA LYS A 115 -11.15 -17.72 -19.34
C LYS A 115 -11.40 -19.23 -19.35
N GLY A 116 -12.24 -19.71 -18.42
CA GLY A 116 -12.59 -21.14 -18.29
C GLY A 116 -11.51 -22.02 -17.66
N GLU A 117 -10.38 -21.46 -17.23
CA GLU A 117 -9.27 -22.20 -16.62
C GLU A 117 -9.05 -21.77 -15.16
N VAL A 118 -8.58 -22.71 -14.34
CA VAL A 118 -8.09 -22.40 -13.00
C VAL A 118 -6.67 -21.86 -13.10
N LYS A 119 -6.45 -20.63 -12.66
CA LYS A 119 -5.13 -20.00 -12.64
C LYS A 119 -4.70 -19.64 -11.24
N GLN A 120 -3.40 -19.58 -11.04
CA GLN A 120 -2.77 -19.20 -9.78
C GLN A 120 -1.90 -17.98 -10.03
N PHE A 121 -2.06 -16.96 -9.19
CA PHE A 121 -1.27 -15.74 -9.24
C PHE A 121 -0.59 -15.48 -7.90
N SER A 122 0.64 -15.03 -7.94
CA SER A 122 1.30 -14.51 -6.75
C SER A 122 0.76 -13.13 -6.35
N PRO A 123 0.91 -12.68 -5.10
CA PRO A 123 0.56 -11.32 -4.70
C PRO A 123 1.31 -10.25 -5.49
N GLU A 124 2.55 -10.53 -5.94
CA GLU A 124 3.36 -9.68 -6.80
C GLU A 124 2.70 -9.48 -8.17
N GLU A 125 2.16 -10.54 -8.77
CA GLU A 125 1.43 -10.46 -10.05
C GLU A 125 0.14 -9.66 -9.90
N ILE A 126 -0.63 -9.84 -8.82
CA ILE A 126 -1.83 -9.04 -8.55
C ILE A 126 -1.46 -7.56 -8.35
N SER A 127 -0.41 -7.28 -7.58
CA SER A 127 0.08 -5.91 -7.36
C SER A 127 0.58 -5.28 -8.66
N SER A 128 1.25 -6.06 -9.52
CA SER A 128 1.69 -5.59 -10.84
C SER A 128 0.54 -5.17 -11.74
N MET A 129 -0.61 -5.87 -11.69
CA MET A 129 -1.80 -5.50 -12.44
C MET A 129 -2.35 -4.13 -12.00
N ILE A 130 -2.31 -3.85 -10.69
CA ILE A 130 -2.69 -2.53 -10.14
C ILE A 130 -1.69 -1.47 -10.61
N LEU A 131 -0.38 -1.75 -10.55
CA LEU A 131 0.66 -0.84 -11.02
C LEU A 131 0.56 -0.55 -12.52
N ILE A 132 0.19 -1.55 -13.34
CA ILE A 132 -0.11 -1.36 -14.78
C ILE A 132 -1.26 -0.37 -14.96
N LYS A 133 -2.32 -0.48 -14.15
CA LYS A 133 -3.46 0.46 -14.21
C LYS A 133 -3.03 1.88 -13.85
N MET A 134 -2.18 2.05 -12.81
CA MET A 134 -1.65 3.37 -12.44
C MET A 134 -0.77 3.94 -13.55
N TRP A 135 0.09 3.11 -14.14
CA TRP A 135 0.94 3.47 -15.26
C TRP A 135 0.13 3.89 -16.50
N GLU A 136 -0.86 3.08 -16.91
CA GLU A 136 -1.73 3.39 -18.06
C GLU A 136 -2.52 4.70 -17.85
N SER A 137 -3.02 4.94 -16.63
CA SER A 137 -3.66 6.21 -16.28
C SER A 137 -2.68 7.40 -16.42
N ALA A 138 -1.42 7.20 -16.01
CA ALA A 138 -0.39 8.23 -16.13
C ALA A 138 -0.03 8.52 -17.59
N GLU A 139 0.16 7.50 -18.43
CA GLU A 139 0.43 7.69 -19.86
C GLU A 139 -0.73 8.39 -20.57
N ALA A 140 -1.98 7.99 -20.27
CA ALA A 140 -3.17 8.64 -20.82
C ALA A 140 -3.29 10.11 -20.41
N TYR A 141 -2.98 10.42 -19.15
CA TYR A 141 -3.02 11.79 -18.62
C TYR A 141 -1.90 12.68 -19.18
N LEU A 142 -0.70 12.12 -19.33
CA LEU A 142 0.49 12.84 -19.79
C LEU A 142 0.59 12.95 -21.30
N GLY A 143 -0.07 12.05 -22.06
CA GLY A 143 0.05 11.94 -23.51
C GLY A 143 1.44 11.46 -23.98
N THR A 144 2.25 10.90 -23.09
CA THR A 144 3.61 10.43 -23.38
C THR A 144 3.93 9.18 -22.58
N ALA A 145 4.91 8.40 -23.08
CA ALA A 145 5.36 7.18 -22.42
C ALA A 145 6.00 7.48 -21.05
N VAL A 146 5.66 6.67 -20.06
CA VAL A 146 6.19 6.69 -18.70
C VAL A 146 6.97 5.40 -18.46
N LYS A 147 8.22 5.50 -17.99
CA LYS A 147 9.05 4.33 -17.69
C LYS A 147 9.45 4.28 -16.21
N ASN A 148 9.64 5.43 -15.60
CA ASN A 148 10.24 5.60 -14.29
C ASN A 148 9.18 5.81 -13.21
N ALA A 149 9.32 5.12 -12.07
CA ALA A 149 8.42 5.29 -10.94
C ALA A 149 9.15 5.23 -9.59
N VAL A 150 8.63 5.98 -8.62
CA VAL A 150 8.87 5.77 -7.19
C VAL A 150 7.61 5.17 -6.60
N ILE A 151 7.74 4.06 -5.88
CA ILE A 151 6.60 3.34 -5.28
C ILE A 151 6.72 3.40 -3.75
N THR A 152 5.61 3.55 -3.06
CA THR A 152 5.59 3.67 -1.60
C THR A 152 5.34 2.33 -0.92
N VAL A 153 5.87 2.20 0.28
CA VAL A 153 5.68 1.05 1.15
C VAL A 153 5.51 1.49 2.61
N PRO A 154 4.78 0.74 3.43
CA PRO A 154 4.73 0.96 4.88
C PRO A 154 6.12 0.87 5.50
N VAL A 155 6.37 1.63 6.57
CA VAL A 155 7.68 1.63 7.25
C VAL A 155 8.06 0.24 7.74
N TYR A 156 7.10 -0.50 8.28
CA TYR A 156 7.32 -1.83 8.87
C TYR A 156 7.30 -2.98 7.84
N PHE A 157 7.31 -2.68 6.54
CA PHE A 157 7.59 -3.71 5.55
C PHE A 157 9.02 -4.23 5.74
N ASN A 158 9.14 -5.55 5.88
CA ASN A 158 10.43 -6.22 5.91
C ASN A 158 11.07 -6.27 4.50
N ASP A 159 12.33 -6.71 4.44
CA ASP A 159 13.09 -6.77 3.18
C ASP A 159 12.38 -7.59 2.09
N SER A 160 11.75 -8.73 2.47
CA SER A 160 11.02 -9.57 1.51
C SER A 160 9.82 -8.84 0.91
N GLN A 161 9.06 -8.09 1.72
CA GLN A 161 7.92 -7.30 1.26
C GLN A 161 8.36 -6.11 0.40
N ARG A 162 9.48 -5.47 0.74
CA ARG A 162 10.09 -4.38 -0.05
C ARG A 162 10.55 -4.89 -1.41
N GLN A 163 11.28 -6.01 -1.43
CA GLN A 163 11.71 -6.62 -2.68
C GLN A 163 10.52 -7.06 -3.54
N ALA A 164 9.54 -7.72 -2.95
CA ALA A 164 8.33 -8.14 -3.65
C ALA A 164 7.55 -6.95 -4.27
N THR A 165 7.61 -5.78 -3.64
CA THR A 165 7.06 -4.54 -4.21
C THR A 165 7.88 -4.05 -5.41
N ILE A 166 9.21 -4.13 -5.35
CA ILE A 166 10.09 -3.84 -6.50
C ILE A 166 9.82 -4.81 -7.64
N ASP A 167 9.71 -6.11 -7.33
CA ASP A 167 9.43 -7.17 -8.30
C ASP A 167 8.08 -6.95 -8.98
N ALA A 168 7.04 -6.56 -8.23
CA ALA A 168 5.74 -6.18 -8.79
C ALA A 168 5.85 -5.01 -9.78
N GLY A 169 6.67 -4.00 -9.47
CA GLY A 169 6.98 -2.90 -10.39
C GLY A 169 7.69 -3.37 -11.66
N ALA A 170 8.67 -4.25 -11.52
CA ALA A 170 9.40 -4.85 -12.65
C ALA A 170 8.48 -5.71 -13.53
N ILE A 171 7.60 -6.53 -12.93
CA ILE A 171 6.58 -7.32 -13.65
C ILE A 171 5.62 -6.40 -14.41
N ALA A 172 5.26 -5.25 -13.83
CA ALA A 172 4.46 -4.23 -14.50
C ALA A 172 5.18 -3.56 -15.70
N GLY A 173 6.50 -3.72 -15.83
CA GLY A 173 7.33 -3.08 -16.85
C GLY A 173 7.83 -1.70 -16.48
N LEU A 174 7.72 -1.31 -15.21
CA LEU A 174 8.23 -0.05 -14.67
C LEU A 174 9.70 -0.18 -14.25
N ASN A 175 10.49 0.86 -14.48
CA ASN A 175 11.77 1.05 -13.82
C ASN A 175 11.51 1.66 -12.44
N VAL A 176 11.56 0.85 -11.40
CA VAL A 176 11.42 1.30 -10.00
C VAL A 176 12.70 1.98 -9.58
N MET A 177 12.74 3.31 -9.67
CA MET A 177 13.91 4.11 -9.30
C MET A 177 14.22 4.04 -7.81
N ARG A 178 13.17 3.99 -6.99
CA ARG A 178 13.24 3.90 -5.53
C ARG A 178 11.92 3.38 -4.96
N ILE A 179 12.00 2.70 -3.82
CA ILE A 179 10.87 2.59 -2.89
C ILE A 179 11.07 3.60 -1.75
N ILE A 180 9.99 4.22 -1.29
CA ILE A 180 10.00 5.22 -0.22
C ILE A 180 8.95 4.87 0.83
N ASN A 181 9.26 5.12 2.10
CA ASN A 181 8.30 4.90 3.18
C ASN A 181 7.12 5.89 3.10
N GLU A 182 5.90 5.40 3.29
CA GLU A 182 4.65 6.18 3.20
C GLU A 182 4.70 7.47 4.05
N PRO A 183 5.06 7.43 5.36
CA PRO A 183 5.12 8.66 6.14
C PRO A 183 6.26 9.60 5.73
N SER A 184 7.35 9.09 5.16
CA SER A 184 8.44 9.92 4.62
C SER A 184 7.97 10.69 3.39
N ALA A 185 7.23 10.04 2.50
CA ALA A 185 6.59 10.69 1.35
C ALA A 185 5.58 11.76 1.80
N ALA A 186 4.71 11.43 2.76
CA ALA A 186 3.74 12.39 3.31
C ALA A 186 4.41 13.61 3.96
N ALA A 187 5.56 13.42 4.62
CA ALA A 187 6.33 14.51 5.18
C ALA A 187 6.91 15.45 4.11
N ILE A 188 7.35 14.91 2.96
CA ILE A 188 7.79 15.72 1.82
C ILE A 188 6.61 16.57 1.30
N ALA A 189 5.43 15.99 1.12
CA ALA A 189 4.24 16.72 0.71
C ALA A 189 3.89 17.85 1.68
N TYR A 190 3.89 17.56 2.99
CA TYR A 190 3.66 18.56 4.03
C TYR A 190 4.72 19.67 4.03
N GLY A 191 6.00 19.29 3.93
CA GLY A 191 7.12 20.23 3.94
C GLY A 191 7.06 21.22 2.78
N LEU A 192 6.70 20.80 1.59
CA LEU A 192 6.54 21.66 0.42
C LEU A 192 5.35 22.61 0.56
N ASP A 193 4.22 22.17 1.13
CA ASP A 193 3.06 23.03 1.43
C ASP A 193 3.42 24.16 2.41
N LYS A 194 4.28 23.87 3.40
CA LYS A 194 4.67 24.79 4.48
C LYS A 194 6.00 25.52 4.25
N ALA A 195 6.88 25.03 3.37
CA ALA A 195 8.21 25.62 3.12
C ALA A 195 8.17 27.09 2.70
N SER A 196 7.05 27.55 2.15
CA SER A 196 6.81 28.94 1.79
C SER A 196 6.65 29.89 2.99
N ARG A 197 6.58 29.39 4.25
CA ARG A 197 6.07 30.17 5.39
C ARG A 197 6.98 30.34 6.60
N SER A 198 8.06 29.55 6.78
CA SER A 198 8.95 29.75 7.93
C SER A 198 10.37 29.19 7.71
N GLY A 199 11.40 30.02 8.01
CA GLY A 199 12.80 29.61 7.98
C GLY A 199 13.24 28.78 9.20
N GLU A 200 12.35 28.50 10.16
CA GLU A 200 12.63 27.73 11.38
C GLU A 200 12.40 26.24 11.15
N GLY A 201 13.27 25.41 11.75
CA GLY A 201 13.12 23.95 11.73
C GLY A 201 11.86 23.50 12.47
N LYS A 202 11.11 22.55 11.90
CA LYS A 202 9.90 21.97 12.50
C LYS A 202 10.08 20.49 12.76
N THR A 203 9.55 20.02 13.88
CA THR A 203 9.38 18.59 14.14
C THR A 203 7.92 18.25 14.06
N VAL A 204 7.58 17.30 13.18
CA VAL A 204 6.22 16.89 12.90
C VAL A 204 6.03 15.42 13.21
N LEU A 205 4.83 15.06 13.65
CA LEU A 205 4.40 13.67 13.72
C LEU A 205 3.49 13.40 12.53
N ILE A 206 3.90 12.47 11.68
CA ILE A 206 3.07 11.93 10.60
C ILE A 206 2.32 10.74 11.17
N PHE A 207 1.00 10.79 11.12
CA PHE A 207 0.10 9.72 11.53
C PHE A 207 -0.66 9.24 10.30
N ASP A 208 -0.23 8.12 9.76
CA ASP A 208 -0.80 7.50 8.57
C ASP A 208 -1.61 6.27 8.97
N LEU A 209 -2.94 6.38 8.93
CA LEU A 209 -3.85 5.27 9.14
C LEU A 209 -4.58 4.99 7.84
N GLY A 210 -4.09 3.99 7.11
CA GLY A 210 -4.60 3.56 5.83
C GLY A 210 -5.72 2.51 5.91
N GLY A 211 -5.87 1.75 4.83
CA GLY A 211 -6.83 0.64 4.75
C GLY A 211 -6.37 -0.62 5.48
N GLY A 212 -5.06 -0.90 5.50
CA GLY A 212 -4.50 -2.13 6.08
C GLY A 212 -3.36 -1.93 7.06
N THR A 213 -2.77 -0.74 7.12
CA THR A 213 -1.57 -0.42 7.90
C THR A 213 -1.73 0.85 8.70
N LEU A 214 -0.99 0.93 9.80
CA LEU A 214 -0.74 2.14 10.57
C LEU A 214 0.75 2.42 10.55
N ASP A 215 1.14 3.63 10.16
CA ASP A 215 2.49 4.14 10.29
C ASP A 215 2.51 5.45 11.06
N VAL A 216 3.39 5.55 12.04
CA VAL A 216 3.61 6.74 12.85
C VAL A 216 5.09 7.09 12.78
N SER A 217 5.42 8.29 12.31
CA SER A 217 6.82 8.74 12.22
C SER A 217 7.00 10.16 12.75
N ILE A 218 8.06 10.37 13.51
CA ILE A 218 8.49 11.72 13.94
C ILE A 218 9.61 12.16 13.02
N ILE A 219 9.41 13.30 12.34
CA ILE A 219 10.30 13.81 11.32
C ILE A 219 10.65 15.26 11.61
N SER A 220 11.94 15.57 11.66
CA SER A 220 12.45 16.94 11.69
C SER A 220 12.65 17.45 10.28
N ILE A 221 12.10 18.62 9.99
CA ILE A 221 12.20 19.29 8.68
C ILE A 221 12.99 20.59 8.88
N HIS A 222 14.15 20.70 8.26
CA HIS A 222 14.99 21.88 8.35
C HIS A 222 15.69 22.16 7.02
N LYS A 223 15.42 23.32 6.41
CA LYS A 223 16.05 23.76 5.15
C LYS A 223 16.11 22.70 4.04
N GLY A 224 14.97 22.04 3.77
CA GLY A 224 14.89 20.99 2.74
C GLY A 224 15.42 19.62 3.16
N THR A 225 15.96 19.48 4.39
CA THR A 225 16.38 18.19 4.95
C THR A 225 15.26 17.62 5.82
N PHE A 226 14.83 16.41 5.49
CA PHE A 226 13.85 15.62 6.22
C PHE A 226 14.58 14.51 6.97
N THR A 227 14.61 14.59 8.28
CA THR A 227 15.30 13.60 9.13
C THR A 227 14.29 12.85 9.97
N VAL A 228 14.10 11.57 9.69
CA VAL A 228 13.29 10.69 10.52
C VAL A 228 14.00 10.48 11.86
N LYS A 229 13.32 10.76 12.98
CA LYS A 229 13.85 10.59 14.34
C LYS A 229 13.48 9.22 14.91
N ALA A 230 12.26 8.80 14.70
CA ALA A 230 11.77 7.49 15.07
C ALA A 230 10.53 7.15 14.25
N THR A 231 10.22 5.86 14.22
CA THR A 231 9.03 5.33 13.57
C THR A 231 8.42 4.21 14.40
N SER A 232 7.11 4.08 14.34
CA SER A 232 6.34 2.99 14.94
C SER A 232 5.16 2.66 14.04
N GLY A 233 4.65 1.43 14.07
CA GLY A 233 3.51 1.08 13.23
C GLY A 233 3.08 -0.38 13.37
N ASP A 234 2.04 -0.72 12.62
CA ASP A 234 1.48 -2.06 12.53
C ASP A 234 1.07 -2.34 11.09
N THR A 235 1.60 -3.40 10.50
CA THR A 235 1.29 -3.81 9.12
C THR A 235 -0.06 -4.53 9.00
N HIS A 236 -0.80 -4.65 10.12
CA HIS A 236 -2.10 -5.32 10.18
C HIS A 236 -3.09 -4.55 11.08
N LEU A 237 -3.14 -3.23 10.90
CA LEU A 237 -4.07 -2.33 11.59
C LEU A 237 -4.52 -1.22 10.62
N GLY A 238 -5.79 -1.26 10.20
CA GLY A 238 -6.33 -0.27 9.27
C GLY A 238 -7.84 -0.35 9.09
N GLY A 239 -8.34 0.37 8.12
CA GLY A 239 -9.78 0.50 7.82
C GLY A 239 -10.48 -0.82 7.50
N GLN A 240 -9.76 -1.82 6.98
CA GLN A 240 -10.30 -3.16 6.68
C GLN A 240 -10.57 -3.96 7.95
N ASP A 241 -9.76 -3.78 9.00
CA ASP A 241 -9.98 -4.45 10.29
C ASP A 241 -11.23 -3.90 10.96
N LEU A 242 -11.46 -2.59 10.86
CA LEU A 242 -12.69 -1.94 11.31
C LEU A 242 -13.92 -2.48 10.55
N ASN A 243 -13.80 -2.67 9.24
CA ASN A 243 -14.86 -3.25 8.42
C ASN A 243 -15.16 -4.70 8.83
N SER A 244 -14.15 -5.51 9.04
CA SER A 244 -14.32 -6.91 9.41
C SER A 244 -15.11 -7.06 10.71
N ARG A 245 -14.91 -6.18 11.69
CA ARG A 245 -15.71 -6.14 12.93
C ARG A 245 -17.15 -5.71 12.69
N MET A 246 -17.37 -4.73 11.80
CA MET A 246 -18.72 -4.35 11.42
C MET A 246 -19.46 -5.48 10.69
N VAL A 247 -18.78 -6.18 9.78
CA VAL A 247 -19.35 -7.34 9.07
C VAL A 247 -19.75 -8.41 10.07
N GLU A 248 -18.88 -8.80 11.00
CA GLU A 248 -19.21 -9.82 12.02
C GLU A 248 -20.37 -9.34 12.92
N TYR A 249 -20.39 -8.08 13.33
CA TYR A 249 -21.51 -7.51 14.08
C TYR A 249 -22.86 -7.68 13.34
N PHE A 250 -22.88 -7.36 12.03
CA PHE A 250 -24.11 -7.48 11.25
C PHE A 250 -24.45 -8.92 10.87
N VAL A 251 -23.46 -9.79 10.71
CA VAL A 251 -23.69 -11.25 10.56
C VAL A 251 -24.40 -11.80 11.79
N GLN A 252 -23.93 -11.44 12.99
CA GLN A 252 -24.59 -11.86 14.24
C GLN A 252 -26.00 -11.27 14.37
N ASP A 253 -26.19 -10.00 14.01
CA ASP A 253 -27.49 -9.35 14.03
C ASP A 253 -28.47 -10.00 13.04
N PHE A 254 -28.02 -10.32 11.81
CA PHE A 254 -28.81 -11.05 10.82
C PHE A 254 -29.24 -12.44 11.34
N LEU A 255 -28.29 -13.23 11.82
CA LEU A 255 -28.57 -14.57 12.34
C LEU A 255 -29.50 -14.54 13.56
N LYS A 256 -29.39 -13.52 14.41
CA LYS A 256 -30.29 -13.36 15.58
C LYS A 256 -31.71 -13.03 15.15
N ARG A 257 -31.91 -12.13 14.17
CA ARG A 257 -33.23 -11.72 13.69
C ARG A 257 -33.94 -12.81 12.91
N HIS A 258 -33.20 -13.57 12.10
CA HIS A 258 -33.74 -14.53 11.13
C HIS A 258 -33.41 -15.98 11.48
N LYS A 259 -33.25 -16.31 12.78
CA LYS A 259 -32.83 -17.63 13.28
C LYS A 259 -33.70 -18.79 12.77
N ASN A 260 -34.99 -18.56 12.60
CA ASN A 260 -35.97 -19.57 12.18
C ASN A 260 -36.31 -19.51 10.69
N GLU A 261 -35.76 -18.54 9.96
CA GLU A 261 -36.09 -18.30 8.55
C GLU A 261 -34.94 -18.74 7.63
N CYS A 262 -33.69 -18.71 8.13
CA CYS A 262 -32.50 -19.11 7.35
C CYS A 262 -32.38 -20.63 7.27
N MET A 263 -32.16 -21.14 6.05
CA MET A 263 -31.86 -22.57 5.81
C MET A 263 -30.37 -22.87 6.00
N SER A 264 -29.50 -21.86 5.90
CA SER A 264 -28.05 -22.04 6.04
C SER A 264 -27.40 -20.84 6.76
N ASP A 265 -26.18 -21.00 7.24
CA ASP A 265 -25.40 -19.90 7.83
C ASP A 265 -24.91 -18.96 6.75
N ILE A 266 -25.21 -17.68 6.87
CA ILE A 266 -24.77 -16.61 5.95
C ILE A 266 -23.23 -16.57 5.78
N ARG A 267 -22.46 -17.05 6.78
CA ARG A 267 -21.00 -17.16 6.69
C ARG A 267 -20.55 -18.09 5.57
N ASN A 268 -21.39 -19.02 5.14
CA ASN A 268 -21.14 -19.93 4.02
C ASN A 268 -21.54 -19.32 2.65
N ASN A 269 -22.00 -18.07 2.61
CA ASN A 269 -22.38 -17.37 1.39
C ASN A 269 -21.43 -16.19 1.08
N PRO A 270 -20.35 -16.39 0.32
CA PRO A 270 -19.38 -15.35 0.00
C PRO A 270 -19.99 -14.14 -0.73
N ARG A 271 -21.04 -14.36 -1.54
CA ARG A 271 -21.76 -13.26 -2.21
C ARG A 271 -22.47 -12.36 -1.18
N ALA A 272 -23.15 -12.95 -0.21
CA ALA A 272 -23.81 -12.22 0.85
C ALA A 272 -22.79 -11.45 1.71
N LEU A 273 -21.70 -12.11 2.11
CA LEU A 273 -20.63 -11.48 2.89
C LEU A 273 -19.99 -10.31 2.12
N MET A 274 -19.77 -10.44 0.81
CA MET A 274 -19.19 -9.37 -0.01
C MET A 274 -20.14 -8.16 -0.12
N ARG A 275 -21.44 -8.41 -0.33
CA ARG A 275 -22.47 -7.34 -0.33
C ARG A 275 -22.53 -6.62 1.02
N LEU A 276 -22.48 -7.38 2.11
CA LEU A 276 -22.46 -6.83 3.46
C LEU A 276 -21.17 -6.04 3.73
N ARG A 277 -19.99 -6.55 3.30
CA ARG A 277 -18.72 -5.84 3.42
C ARG A 277 -18.75 -4.49 2.68
N MET A 278 -19.27 -4.45 1.46
CA MET A 278 -19.42 -3.22 0.68
C MET A 278 -20.38 -2.22 1.36
N ALA A 279 -21.47 -2.71 1.96
CA ALA A 279 -22.39 -1.87 2.71
C ALA A 279 -21.74 -1.32 3.99
N CYS A 280 -20.99 -2.13 4.72
CA CYS A 280 -20.21 -1.72 5.90
C CYS A 280 -19.15 -0.66 5.55
N GLU A 281 -18.43 -0.81 4.43
CA GLU A 281 -17.45 0.20 3.98
C GLU A 281 -18.13 1.54 3.71
N ARG A 282 -19.27 1.55 3.01
CA ARG A 282 -20.06 2.78 2.79
C ARG A 282 -20.56 3.37 4.11
N ALA A 283 -21.07 2.53 5.01
CA ALA A 283 -21.53 2.96 6.33
C ALA A 283 -20.41 3.57 7.17
N LYS A 284 -19.21 2.94 7.19
CA LYS A 284 -18.01 3.46 7.87
C LYS A 284 -17.64 4.86 7.37
N ARG A 285 -17.62 5.07 6.06
CA ARG A 285 -17.34 6.39 5.48
C ARG A 285 -18.41 7.40 5.85
N PHE A 286 -19.68 7.01 5.80
CA PHE A 286 -20.80 7.87 6.17
C PHE A 286 -20.75 8.32 7.64
N LEU A 287 -20.32 7.42 8.54
CA LEU A 287 -20.13 7.71 9.97
C LEU A 287 -18.99 8.69 10.27
N THR A 288 -18.13 9.04 9.31
CA THR A 288 -17.13 10.11 9.52
C THR A 288 -17.79 11.48 9.65
N THR A 289 -18.92 11.69 9.00
CA THR A 289 -19.68 12.96 8.98
C THR A 289 -21.00 12.88 9.73
N MET A 290 -21.71 11.76 9.61
CA MET A 290 -23.05 11.58 10.18
C MET A 290 -23.02 10.77 11.49
N PRO A 291 -23.97 10.99 12.42
CA PRO A 291 -24.03 10.27 13.69
C PRO A 291 -24.57 8.83 13.56
N GLN A 292 -25.23 8.51 12.44
CA GLN A 292 -25.85 7.21 12.18
C GLN A 292 -25.78 6.89 10.69
N ALA A 293 -25.55 5.63 10.36
CA ALA A 293 -25.66 5.09 9.00
C ALA A 293 -26.74 4.02 8.95
N LYS A 294 -27.48 4.01 7.83
CA LYS A 294 -28.48 2.99 7.51
C LYS A 294 -28.20 2.45 6.12
N PHE A 295 -28.45 1.18 5.93
CA PHE A 295 -28.34 0.54 4.62
C PHE A 295 -29.34 -0.60 4.48
N GLU A 296 -29.69 -0.88 3.25
CA GLU A 296 -30.59 -1.95 2.84
C GLU A 296 -29.88 -2.85 1.84
N ILE A 297 -30.08 -4.14 1.96
CA ILE A 297 -29.55 -5.16 1.05
C ILE A 297 -30.68 -6.15 0.74
N ASP A 298 -31.29 -5.99 -0.44
CA ASP A 298 -32.34 -6.89 -0.91
C ASP A 298 -31.82 -8.31 -1.08
N SER A 299 -32.58 -9.30 -0.65
CA SER A 299 -32.25 -10.71 -0.76
C SER A 299 -30.81 -11.00 -0.37
N LEU A 300 -30.40 -10.58 0.82
CA LEU A 300 -29.02 -10.73 1.29
C LEU A 300 -28.65 -12.21 1.36
N HIS A 301 -29.49 -13.02 2.01
CA HIS A 301 -29.27 -14.45 2.17
C HIS A 301 -30.62 -15.19 2.27
N ASP A 302 -30.75 -16.35 1.63
CA ASP A 302 -31.98 -17.17 1.60
C ASP A 302 -33.25 -16.37 1.23
N THR A 303 -33.13 -15.42 0.25
CA THR A 303 -34.18 -14.48 -0.18
C THR A 303 -34.64 -13.48 0.88
N ILE A 304 -33.95 -13.37 2.02
CA ILE A 304 -34.28 -12.47 3.11
C ILE A 304 -33.59 -11.13 2.89
N ASP A 305 -34.35 -10.05 2.97
CA ASP A 305 -33.84 -8.68 2.92
C ASP A 305 -33.20 -8.32 4.27
N PHE A 306 -32.18 -7.45 4.23
CA PHE A 306 -31.51 -7.02 5.44
C PHE A 306 -31.43 -5.51 5.55
N TYR A 307 -31.95 -5.00 6.66
CA TYR A 307 -31.90 -3.57 7.03
C TYR A 307 -30.90 -3.37 8.16
N GLY A 308 -29.75 -2.82 7.84
CA GLY A 308 -28.68 -2.53 8.80
C GLY A 308 -28.75 -1.07 9.30
N THR A 309 -28.58 -0.88 10.59
CA THR A 309 -28.46 0.44 11.21
C THR A 309 -27.34 0.41 12.23
N ILE A 310 -26.43 1.38 12.16
CA ILE A 310 -25.35 1.54 13.13
C ILE A 310 -25.14 3.02 13.47
N THR A 311 -24.97 3.31 14.74
CA THR A 311 -24.60 4.64 15.23
C THR A 311 -23.09 4.77 15.34
N ARG A 312 -22.58 6.02 15.26
CA ARG A 312 -21.16 6.30 15.47
C ARG A 312 -20.66 5.79 16.84
N PRO A 313 -21.33 5.99 17.98
CA PRO A 313 -20.91 5.42 19.26
C PRO A 313 -20.79 3.89 19.22
N ARG A 314 -21.72 3.18 18.55
CA ARG A 314 -21.64 1.72 18.43
C ARG A 314 -20.47 1.28 17.57
N PHE A 315 -20.21 1.96 16.46
CA PHE A 315 -19.02 1.73 15.64
C PHE A 315 -17.72 1.95 16.42
N GLU A 316 -17.67 3.03 17.22
CA GLU A 316 -16.52 3.36 18.05
C GLU A 316 -16.30 2.33 19.16
N GLU A 317 -17.36 1.85 19.79
CA GLU A 317 -17.30 0.79 20.80
C GLU A 317 -16.75 -0.53 20.23
N LEU A 318 -17.26 -0.94 19.06
CA LEU A 318 -16.80 -2.15 18.36
C LEU A 318 -15.30 -2.15 18.04
N ASN A 319 -14.71 -0.97 17.90
CA ASN A 319 -13.34 -0.79 17.44
C ASN A 319 -12.42 -0.10 18.46
N LEU A 320 -12.87 0.11 19.70
CA LEU A 320 -12.17 0.93 20.69
C LEU A 320 -10.75 0.44 21.01
N ASP A 321 -10.55 -0.87 21.05
CA ASP A 321 -9.23 -1.46 21.31
C ASP A 321 -8.27 -1.22 20.13
N LEU A 322 -8.75 -1.23 18.88
CA LEU A 322 -7.94 -0.87 17.70
C LEU A 322 -7.56 0.60 17.71
N PHE A 323 -8.49 1.49 18.09
CA PHE A 323 -8.18 2.92 18.23
C PHE A 323 -7.15 3.19 19.34
N ARG A 324 -7.22 2.46 20.46
CA ARG A 324 -6.21 2.56 21.54
C ARG A 324 -4.84 2.03 21.09
N LYS A 325 -4.78 0.99 20.27
CA LYS A 325 -3.50 0.55 19.69
C LYS A 325 -2.85 1.66 18.88
N CYS A 326 -3.63 2.45 18.13
CA CYS A 326 -3.09 3.59 17.38
C CYS A 326 -2.35 4.58 18.27
N THR A 327 -2.92 4.97 19.43
CA THR A 327 -2.26 5.88 20.36
C THR A 327 -1.05 5.24 21.02
N GLY A 328 -1.05 3.94 21.29
CA GLY A 328 0.11 3.21 21.79
C GLY A 328 1.32 3.27 20.83
N HIS A 329 1.08 3.26 19.51
CA HIS A 329 2.16 3.47 18.54
C HIS A 329 2.71 4.90 18.54
N VAL A 330 1.87 5.91 18.83
CA VAL A 330 2.32 7.30 19.02
C VAL A 330 3.22 7.42 20.26
N GLU A 331 2.81 6.83 21.39
CA GLU A 331 3.62 6.79 22.62
C GLU A 331 4.97 6.13 22.39
N LYS A 332 4.97 4.96 21.74
CA LYS A 332 6.19 4.23 21.41
C LYS A 332 7.10 5.06 20.50
N CYS A 333 6.56 5.73 19.49
CA CYS A 333 7.34 6.56 18.57
C CYS A 333 8.01 7.74 19.30
N LEU A 334 7.30 8.40 20.22
CA LEU A 334 7.86 9.47 21.06
C LEU A 334 8.96 8.95 21.99
N ALA A 335 8.74 7.81 22.64
CA ALA A 335 9.74 7.17 23.50
C ALA A 335 11.01 6.80 22.72
N ASP A 336 10.88 6.24 21.52
CA ASP A 336 11.99 5.88 20.63
C ASP A 336 12.77 7.11 20.15
N ALA A 337 12.07 8.20 19.85
CA ALA A 337 12.67 9.50 19.53
C ALA A 337 13.29 10.20 20.75
N LYS A 338 13.03 9.72 21.96
CA LYS A 338 13.38 10.38 23.24
C LYS A 338 12.86 11.82 23.31
N MET A 339 11.64 12.02 22.85
CA MET A 339 11.00 13.34 22.74
C MET A 339 9.73 13.41 23.57
N ASP A 340 9.49 14.59 24.17
CA ASP A 340 8.21 14.91 24.78
C ASP A 340 7.20 15.35 23.73
N LYS A 341 5.91 15.07 23.97
CA LYS A 341 4.83 15.45 23.06
C LYS A 341 4.72 16.96 22.80
N SER A 342 5.20 17.80 23.73
CA SER A 342 5.25 19.27 23.55
C SER A 342 6.23 19.72 22.47
N GLN A 343 7.24 18.89 22.15
CA GLN A 343 8.23 19.17 21.13
C GLN A 343 7.71 18.89 19.69
N ILE A 344 6.54 18.27 19.57
CA ILE A 344 5.88 18.08 18.28
C ILE A 344 5.15 19.36 17.88
N HIS A 345 5.58 19.99 16.80
CA HIS A 345 4.99 21.23 16.30
C HIS A 345 3.62 20.98 15.64
N ASP A 346 3.56 20.03 14.73
CA ASP A 346 2.33 19.68 14.01
C ASP A 346 2.11 18.16 14.02
N VAL A 347 0.85 17.73 14.14
CA VAL A 347 0.41 16.35 13.95
C VAL A 347 -0.33 16.27 12.63
N VAL A 348 0.27 15.62 11.64
CA VAL A 348 -0.21 15.55 10.26
C VAL A 348 -0.97 14.25 10.04
N LEU A 349 -2.22 14.35 9.61
CA LEU A 349 -3.09 13.21 9.34
C LEU A 349 -2.96 12.75 7.89
N VAL A 350 -2.69 11.46 7.71
CA VAL A 350 -2.53 10.77 6.43
C VAL A 350 -3.35 9.48 6.44
N GLY A 351 -3.70 8.97 5.26
CA GLY A 351 -4.54 7.77 5.10
C GLY A 351 -6.02 8.03 5.37
N GLY A 352 -6.89 7.39 4.59
CA GLY A 352 -8.34 7.64 4.63
C GLY A 352 -9.00 7.35 5.99
N SER A 353 -8.47 6.38 6.75
CA SER A 353 -9.00 6.01 8.07
C SER A 353 -8.65 7.03 9.16
N SER A 354 -7.68 7.92 8.96
CA SER A 354 -7.40 9.05 9.86
C SER A 354 -8.55 10.08 9.95
N ARG A 355 -9.49 10.02 9.00
CA ARG A 355 -10.72 10.86 9.02
C ARG A 355 -11.72 10.45 10.09
N ILE A 356 -11.57 9.28 10.72
CA ILE A 356 -12.49 8.76 11.73
C ILE A 356 -12.47 9.69 12.96
N PRO A 357 -13.65 10.24 13.39
CA PRO A 357 -13.69 11.23 14.46
C PRO A 357 -13.06 10.75 15.78
N LYS A 358 -13.24 9.48 16.13
CA LYS A 358 -12.68 8.91 17.36
C LYS A 358 -11.15 8.87 17.34
N VAL A 359 -10.54 8.54 16.20
CA VAL A 359 -9.08 8.58 16.03
C VAL A 359 -8.57 10.01 16.22
N GLN A 360 -9.21 10.98 15.59
CA GLN A 360 -8.85 12.40 15.72
C GLN A 360 -9.03 12.91 17.14
N GLN A 361 -10.10 12.52 17.82
CA GLN A 361 -10.35 12.86 19.22
C GLN A 361 -9.23 12.34 20.11
N LEU A 362 -8.89 11.05 20.01
CA LEU A 362 -7.84 10.43 20.82
C LEU A 362 -6.47 11.09 20.60
N LEU A 363 -6.12 11.40 19.35
CA LEU A 363 -4.88 12.12 19.04
C LEU A 363 -4.89 13.54 19.61
N LYS A 364 -6.01 14.27 19.48
CA LYS A 364 -6.15 15.62 20.03
C LYS A 364 -6.04 15.62 21.55
N GLU A 365 -6.69 14.69 22.22
CA GLU A 365 -6.59 14.50 23.69
C GLU A 365 -5.15 14.15 24.09
N PHE A 366 -4.51 13.23 23.39
CA PHE A 366 -3.12 12.83 23.64
C PHE A 366 -2.15 14.02 23.58
N PHE A 367 -2.32 14.90 22.58
CA PHE A 367 -1.51 16.11 22.41
C PHE A 367 -2.08 17.35 23.12
N ASN A 368 -2.80 17.17 24.24
CA ASN A 368 -3.31 18.25 25.11
C ASN A 368 -4.17 19.29 24.37
N GLY A 369 -5.02 18.83 23.44
CA GLY A 369 -5.93 19.70 22.69
C GLY A 369 -5.30 20.34 21.43
N LYS A 370 -4.07 19.97 21.06
CA LYS A 370 -3.41 20.49 19.84
C LYS A 370 -4.27 20.23 18.60
N GLU A 371 -4.43 21.25 17.76
CA GLU A 371 -5.11 21.10 16.49
C GLU A 371 -4.32 20.19 15.54
N LEU A 372 -5.04 19.26 14.88
CA LEU A 372 -4.46 18.33 13.94
C LEU A 372 -4.34 18.98 12.56
N CYS A 373 -3.19 18.80 11.90
CA CYS A 373 -2.94 19.35 10.58
C CYS A 373 -3.69 18.55 9.51
N LYS A 374 -4.58 19.23 8.79
CA LYS A 374 -5.40 18.71 7.69
C LYS A 374 -5.18 19.49 6.39
N SER A 375 -4.03 20.17 6.26
CA SER A 375 -3.75 21.04 5.09
C SER A 375 -3.48 20.24 3.81
N ILE A 376 -3.03 19.00 3.95
CA ILE A 376 -2.83 18.08 2.82
C ILE A 376 -3.98 17.08 2.76
N ASN A 377 -4.34 16.65 1.54
CA ASN A 377 -5.36 15.59 1.39
C ASN A 377 -4.77 14.24 1.87
N PRO A 378 -5.32 13.61 2.91
CA PRO A 378 -4.75 12.39 3.47
C PRO A 378 -4.78 11.18 2.52
N ASP A 379 -5.60 11.19 1.47
CA ASP A 379 -5.65 10.13 0.47
C ASP A 379 -4.63 10.33 -0.68
N GLU A 380 -4.02 11.51 -0.80
CA GLU A 380 -3.15 11.90 -1.92
C GLU A 380 -1.72 12.24 -1.47
N ALA A 381 -1.53 12.56 -0.19
CA ALA A 381 -0.27 13.07 0.35
C ALA A 381 0.92 12.15 0.08
N VAL A 382 0.71 10.85 0.15
CA VAL A 382 1.74 9.83 -0.05
C VAL A 382 2.18 9.79 -1.52
N ALA A 383 1.24 9.73 -2.45
CA ALA A 383 1.53 9.79 -3.89
C ALA A 383 2.19 11.12 -4.28
N TYR A 384 1.73 12.23 -3.68
CA TYR A 384 2.32 13.55 -3.86
C TYR A 384 3.81 13.56 -3.51
N GLY A 385 4.18 13.09 -2.32
CA GLY A 385 5.58 13.05 -1.89
C GLY A 385 6.43 12.07 -2.72
N ALA A 386 5.85 10.94 -3.12
CA ALA A 386 6.50 10.00 -4.03
C ALA A 386 6.80 10.62 -5.40
N ALA A 387 5.88 11.45 -5.93
CA ALA A 387 6.09 12.17 -7.20
C ALA A 387 7.20 13.22 -7.10
N VAL A 388 7.30 13.93 -5.98
CA VAL A 388 8.42 14.83 -5.71
C VAL A 388 9.74 14.06 -5.70
N GLN A 389 9.80 12.93 -5.00
CA GLN A 389 11.00 12.10 -4.96
C GLN A 389 11.36 11.54 -6.34
N ALA A 390 10.35 11.16 -7.14
CA ALA A 390 10.55 10.72 -8.51
C ALA A 390 11.19 11.83 -9.37
N ALA A 391 10.66 13.03 -9.27
CA ALA A 391 11.17 14.20 -9.99
C ALA A 391 12.59 14.58 -9.56
N VAL A 392 12.92 14.52 -8.27
CA VAL A 392 14.30 14.71 -7.75
C VAL A 392 15.26 13.70 -8.38
N LEU A 393 14.88 12.41 -8.37
CA LEU A 393 15.72 11.35 -8.95
C LEU A 393 15.87 11.45 -10.46
N ASN A 394 14.86 11.98 -11.15
CA ASN A 394 14.85 12.15 -12.61
C ASN A 394 15.47 13.49 -13.07
N GLY A 395 15.80 14.40 -12.13
CA GLY A 395 16.39 15.71 -12.44
C GLY A 395 15.42 16.69 -13.09
N GLU A 396 14.12 16.61 -12.79
CA GLU A 396 13.04 17.41 -13.38
C GLU A 396 12.63 18.63 -12.55
N CYS A 397 13.19 18.80 -11.36
CA CYS A 397 12.82 19.84 -10.41
C CYS A 397 13.68 21.10 -10.53
N ASP A 398 13.17 22.22 -9.99
CA ASP A 398 14.00 23.39 -9.71
C ASP A 398 15.04 23.09 -8.60
N GLN A 399 16.03 23.97 -8.46
CA GLN A 399 17.15 23.75 -7.52
C GLN A 399 16.67 23.59 -6.07
N LYS A 400 15.61 24.28 -5.65
CA LYS A 400 15.10 24.20 -4.27
C LYS A 400 14.52 22.83 -3.94
N VAL A 401 13.84 22.21 -4.90
CA VAL A 401 13.28 20.87 -4.77
C VAL A 401 14.36 19.81 -5.01
N GLN A 402 15.30 20.08 -5.92
CA GLN A 402 16.43 19.19 -6.21
C GLN A 402 17.34 18.98 -4.99
N ASP A 403 17.47 19.98 -4.11
CA ASP A 403 18.29 19.94 -2.90
C ASP A 403 17.58 19.25 -1.71
N LEU A 404 16.37 18.68 -1.90
CA LEU A 404 15.69 17.93 -0.85
C LEU A 404 16.48 16.68 -0.48
N LEU A 405 16.73 16.53 0.82
CA LEU A 405 17.43 15.39 1.39
C LEU A 405 16.52 14.64 2.38
N LEU A 406 16.25 13.37 2.09
CA LEU A 406 15.56 12.47 3.00
C LEU A 406 16.56 11.55 3.69
N LEU A 407 16.59 11.59 5.02
CA LEU A 407 17.36 10.71 5.89
C LEU A 407 16.38 9.83 6.66
N ASP A 408 16.18 8.61 6.17
CA ASP A 408 15.29 7.62 6.79
C ASP A 408 16.04 6.76 7.83
N VAL A 409 15.33 5.91 8.58
CA VAL A 409 15.92 5.08 9.64
C VAL A 409 15.43 3.63 9.55
N THR A 410 16.21 2.72 10.15
CA THR A 410 15.78 1.33 10.32
C THR A 410 14.61 1.23 11.31
N PRO A 411 13.52 0.51 10.98
CA PRO A 411 12.36 0.37 11.87
C PRO A 411 12.62 -0.60 13.03
N LEU A 412 13.48 -1.61 12.81
CA LEU A 412 13.83 -2.64 13.78
C LEU A 412 15.35 -2.82 13.87
N SER A 413 15.79 -3.37 15.01
CA SER A 413 17.19 -3.76 15.22
C SER A 413 17.53 -5.00 14.36
N LEU A 414 18.73 -5.00 13.79
CA LEU A 414 19.24 -6.07 12.94
C LEU A 414 20.47 -6.70 13.59
N GLY A 415 20.57 -8.02 13.54
CA GLY A 415 21.68 -8.72 14.16
C GLY A 415 21.76 -10.20 13.78
N ILE A 416 22.61 -10.93 14.50
CA ILE A 416 22.79 -12.37 14.29
C ILE A 416 22.55 -13.16 15.56
N GLU A 417 22.25 -14.46 15.37
CA GLU A 417 22.21 -15.43 16.47
C GLU A 417 23.63 -15.74 16.95
N THR A 418 23.78 -15.74 18.26
CA THR A 418 24.99 -16.20 18.94
C THR A 418 24.70 -17.45 19.79
N VAL A 419 25.72 -18.03 20.37
CA VAL A 419 25.65 -19.23 21.25
C VAL A 419 24.54 -19.03 22.30
N GLY A 420 23.69 -20.04 22.47
CA GLY A 420 22.55 -20.00 23.37
C GLY A 420 21.29 -19.36 22.79
N GLY A 421 21.27 -19.01 21.48
CA GLY A 421 20.10 -18.42 20.82
C GLY A 421 19.88 -16.95 21.16
N PHE A 422 20.92 -16.23 21.57
CA PHE A 422 20.83 -14.80 21.88
C PHE A 422 20.97 -13.93 20.63
N MET A 423 20.19 -12.83 20.60
CA MET A 423 20.30 -11.79 19.57
C MET A 423 21.50 -10.88 19.83
N SER A 424 22.48 -10.91 18.92
CA SER A 424 23.58 -9.92 18.92
C SER A 424 23.27 -8.82 17.91
N VAL A 425 22.84 -7.67 18.39
CA VAL A 425 22.47 -6.51 17.56
C VAL A 425 23.73 -5.90 16.94
N VAL A 426 23.72 -5.76 15.59
CA VAL A 426 24.77 -5.09 14.81
C VAL A 426 24.32 -3.69 14.40
N ILE A 427 23.08 -3.54 13.92
CA ILE A 427 22.47 -2.25 13.59
C ILE A 427 21.24 -2.07 14.51
N PRO A 428 21.31 -1.14 15.48
CA PRO A 428 20.15 -0.80 16.30
C PRO A 428 19.03 -0.14 15.46
N ARG A 429 17.77 -0.32 15.88
CA ARG A 429 16.63 0.46 15.33
C ARG A 429 16.90 1.95 15.41
N THR A 430 16.23 2.74 14.59
CA THR A 430 16.44 4.19 14.46
C THR A 430 17.85 4.58 13.98
N THR A 431 18.60 3.65 13.38
CA THR A 431 19.86 3.97 12.71
C THR A 431 19.56 4.59 11.34
N THR A 432 20.12 5.78 11.09
CA THR A 432 19.98 6.46 9.77
C THR A 432 20.52 5.60 8.64
N ILE A 433 19.80 5.54 7.54
CA ILE A 433 20.16 4.82 6.32
C ILE A 433 20.47 5.79 5.15
N PRO A 434 21.35 5.40 4.21
CA PRO A 434 22.10 4.15 4.15
C PRO A 434 23.13 4.02 5.28
N SER A 435 23.41 2.77 5.72
CA SER A 435 24.34 2.50 6.83
C SER A 435 25.14 1.24 6.60
N LYS A 436 26.39 1.26 7.05
CA LYS A 436 27.27 0.09 7.06
C LYS A 436 27.89 -0.05 8.44
N LYS A 437 27.72 -1.23 9.06
CA LYS A 437 28.28 -1.59 10.38
C LYS A 437 28.96 -2.94 10.32
N GLU A 438 30.05 -3.05 11.05
CA GLU A 438 30.81 -4.29 11.18
C GLU A 438 30.95 -4.65 12.65
N ARG A 439 30.90 -5.97 12.95
CA ARG A 439 31.12 -6.50 14.27
C ARG A 439 31.94 -7.82 14.20
N GLY A 440 32.92 -7.96 15.11
CA GLY A 440 33.75 -9.14 15.22
C GLY A 440 33.08 -10.25 16.03
N TYR A 441 33.22 -11.48 15.56
CA TYR A 441 32.78 -12.72 16.19
C TYR A 441 33.89 -13.77 16.15
N THR A 442 33.63 -14.94 16.72
CA THR A 442 34.63 -16.03 16.79
C THR A 442 33.93 -17.39 16.74
N THR A 443 34.72 -18.47 16.75
CA THR A 443 34.25 -19.87 16.74
C THR A 443 33.85 -20.34 18.13
N GLU A 444 32.89 -21.26 18.20
CA GLU A 444 32.36 -21.88 19.42
C GLU A 444 33.17 -23.10 19.85
N TYR A 445 33.68 -23.88 18.86
CA TYR A 445 34.38 -25.16 19.09
C TYR A 445 35.83 -25.11 18.58
N ASP A 446 36.65 -25.96 19.18
CA ASP A 446 38.02 -26.17 18.71
C ASP A 446 38.02 -26.79 17.29
N ASN A 447 38.95 -26.31 16.45
CA ASN A 447 39.09 -26.75 15.06
C ASN A 447 37.82 -26.58 14.18
N GLN A 448 36.96 -25.63 14.51
CA GLN A 448 35.77 -25.32 13.73
C GLN A 448 36.16 -24.67 12.40
N THR A 449 35.82 -25.34 11.27
CA THR A 449 36.16 -24.89 9.90
C THR A 449 35.08 -24.12 9.18
N SER A 450 33.89 -24.01 9.79
CA SER A 450 32.76 -23.24 9.22
C SER A 450 31.88 -22.63 10.30
N VAL A 451 31.23 -21.51 9.97
CA VAL A 451 30.27 -20.81 10.83
C VAL A 451 28.99 -20.52 10.05
N CYS A 452 27.84 -20.95 10.59
CA CYS A 452 26.54 -20.60 10.07
C CYS A 452 26.09 -19.26 10.67
N VAL A 453 25.92 -18.23 9.83
CA VAL A 453 25.44 -16.92 10.21
C VAL A 453 23.93 -16.88 9.95
N LYS A 454 23.13 -16.76 11.01
CA LYS A 454 21.67 -16.57 10.94
C LYS A 454 21.34 -15.12 11.26
N VAL A 455 20.71 -14.44 10.33
CA VAL A 455 20.40 -13.01 10.39
C VAL A 455 18.97 -12.81 10.85
N TYR A 456 18.78 -11.93 11.83
CA TYR A 456 17.46 -11.64 12.44
C TYR A 456 17.17 -10.16 12.49
N GLU A 457 15.86 -9.83 12.50
CA GLU A 457 15.33 -8.51 12.85
C GLU A 457 14.39 -8.61 14.06
N GLY A 458 14.41 -7.63 14.94
CA GLY A 458 13.53 -7.53 16.10
C GLY A 458 14.23 -7.03 17.36
N GLU A 459 13.43 -6.85 18.42
CA GLU A 459 13.87 -6.26 19.69
C GLU A 459 13.98 -7.29 20.83
N ALA A 460 13.60 -8.54 20.59
CA ALA A 460 13.67 -9.58 21.61
C ALA A 460 15.12 -10.03 21.87
N THR A 461 15.44 -10.32 23.13
CA THR A 461 16.75 -10.82 23.52
C THR A 461 17.07 -12.20 22.92
N MET A 462 16.03 -13.05 22.77
CA MET A 462 16.16 -14.39 22.19
C MET A 462 15.77 -14.36 20.72
N THR A 463 16.56 -14.99 19.87
CA THR A 463 16.32 -15.03 18.41
C THR A 463 15.06 -15.79 18.02
N LYS A 464 14.60 -16.75 18.84
CA LYS A 464 13.33 -17.48 18.62
C LYS A 464 12.10 -16.56 18.61
N ASP A 465 12.18 -15.41 19.28
CA ASP A 465 11.13 -14.41 19.41
C ASP A 465 11.31 -13.25 18.40
N ASN A 466 12.35 -13.31 17.55
CA ASN A 466 12.66 -12.38 16.48
C ASN A 466 12.41 -13.02 15.11
N ASN A 467 12.27 -12.20 14.08
CA ASN A 467 12.06 -12.66 12.72
C ASN A 467 13.39 -13.06 12.06
N LEU A 468 13.54 -14.34 11.66
CA LEU A 468 14.71 -14.81 10.91
C LEU A 468 14.67 -14.23 9.49
N LEU A 469 15.63 -13.43 9.07
CA LEU A 469 15.74 -12.86 7.74
C LEU A 469 16.40 -13.79 6.72
N GLY A 470 17.41 -14.55 7.13
CA GLY A 470 18.13 -15.50 6.28
C GLY A 470 19.28 -16.17 7.01
N LYS A 471 19.93 -17.11 6.33
CA LYS A 471 21.13 -17.79 6.85
C LYS A 471 22.10 -18.12 5.73
N PHE A 472 23.39 -18.08 6.03
CA PHE A 472 24.44 -18.52 5.12
C PHE A 472 25.62 -19.08 5.93
N THR A 473 26.50 -19.87 5.29
CA THR A 473 27.64 -20.48 5.96
C THR A 473 28.93 -19.95 5.38
N LEU A 474 29.82 -19.46 6.24
CA LEU A 474 31.21 -19.17 5.92
C LEU A 474 32.01 -20.44 6.10
N HIS A 475 32.68 -20.90 5.06
CA HIS A 475 33.55 -22.09 5.06
C HIS A 475 35.04 -21.72 4.95
N GLY A 476 35.92 -22.66 5.23
CA GLY A 476 37.35 -22.52 5.02
C GLY A 476 38.07 -21.72 6.12
N ILE A 477 37.54 -21.74 7.33
CA ILE A 477 38.21 -21.20 8.51
C ILE A 477 39.31 -22.18 8.89
N PRO A 478 40.59 -21.73 9.07
CA PRO A 478 41.69 -22.59 9.49
C PRO A 478 41.41 -23.23 10.85
N PRO A 479 41.70 -24.53 11.03
CA PRO A 479 41.57 -25.18 12.33
C PRO A 479 42.43 -24.45 13.39
N ALA A 480 41.77 -24.03 14.47
CA ALA A 480 42.39 -23.32 15.59
C ALA A 480 41.59 -23.57 16.88
N PRO A 481 42.15 -23.33 18.07
CA PRO A 481 41.38 -23.35 19.29
C PRO A 481 40.17 -22.39 19.22
N ARG A 482 39.07 -22.75 19.86
CA ARG A 482 37.89 -21.88 19.98
C ARG A 482 38.28 -20.48 20.48
N LEU A 483 37.52 -19.46 20.09
CA LEU A 483 37.75 -18.05 20.42
C LEU A 483 39.00 -17.42 19.76
N VAL A 484 39.81 -18.15 19.02
CA VAL A 484 41.00 -17.65 18.31
C VAL A 484 40.66 -17.08 16.92
N PRO A 485 39.88 -17.76 16.06
CA PRO A 485 39.52 -17.22 14.75
C PRO A 485 38.70 -15.91 14.89
N LYS A 486 39.01 -14.93 14.03
CA LYS A 486 38.31 -13.63 13.99
C LYS A 486 37.45 -13.59 12.75
N ILE A 487 36.14 -13.50 12.94
CA ILE A 487 35.15 -13.45 11.86
C ILE A 487 34.48 -12.09 11.91
N ASN A 488 34.68 -11.28 10.87
CA ASN A 488 34.03 -9.97 10.73
C ASN A 488 32.70 -10.13 10.00
N VAL A 489 31.59 -9.77 10.66
CA VAL A 489 30.25 -9.75 10.06
C VAL A 489 29.87 -8.31 9.78
N THR A 490 29.65 -8.01 8.49
CA THR A 490 29.31 -6.67 8.01
C THR A 490 27.85 -6.66 7.57
N PHE A 491 27.10 -5.69 8.08
CA PHE A 491 25.73 -5.33 7.69
C PHE A 491 25.78 -4.06 6.87
N GLU A 492 25.20 -4.07 5.69
CA GLU A 492 25.09 -2.93 4.78
C GLU A 492 23.64 -2.76 4.36
N ILE A 493 23.04 -1.60 4.69
CA ILE A 493 21.67 -1.25 4.33
C ILE A 493 21.71 -0.12 3.31
N GLU A 494 21.07 -0.36 2.18
CA GLU A 494 20.94 0.60 1.09
C GLU A 494 19.82 1.64 1.36
N ALA A 495 19.74 2.65 0.50
CA ALA A 495 18.70 3.69 0.58
C ALA A 495 17.26 3.15 0.41
N ASN A 496 17.09 1.99 -0.20
CA ASN A 496 15.82 1.26 -0.33
C ASN A 496 15.51 0.36 0.88
N CYS A 497 16.30 0.46 1.97
CA CYS A 497 16.23 -0.42 3.15
C CYS A 497 16.53 -1.91 2.84
N ILE A 498 17.19 -2.23 1.74
CA ILE A 498 17.60 -3.60 1.41
C ILE A 498 18.88 -3.92 2.19
N LEU A 499 18.85 -5.05 2.91
CA LEU A 499 19.94 -5.50 3.76
C LEU A 499 20.83 -6.51 3.02
N LYS A 500 22.14 -6.25 3.04
CA LYS A 500 23.18 -7.18 2.64
C LYS A 500 24.05 -7.51 3.83
N VAL A 501 24.25 -8.81 4.11
CA VAL A 501 25.09 -9.29 5.20
C VAL A 501 26.22 -10.13 4.62
N SER A 502 27.44 -9.88 5.07
CA SER A 502 28.61 -10.68 4.70
C SER A 502 29.43 -11.05 5.94
N ALA A 503 30.03 -12.22 5.90
CA ALA A 503 30.98 -12.67 6.90
C ALA A 503 32.33 -12.95 6.24
N GLN A 504 33.41 -12.53 6.88
CA GLN A 504 34.79 -12.72 6.39
C GLN A 504 35.69 -13.23 7.51
N ASP A 505 36.45 -14.30 7.25
CA ASP A 505 37.54 -14.71 8.12
C ASP A 505 38.72 -13.73 7.95
N ALA A 506 39.14 -13.12 9.04
CA ALA A 506 40.19 -12.10 9.02
C ALA A 506 41.59 -12.68 8.69
N ALA A 507 41.84 -13.98 8.93
CA ALA A 507 43.12 -14.62 8.68
C ALA A 507 43.32 -15.02 7.22
N THR A 508 42.29 -15.60 6.59
CA THR A 508 42.36 -16.09 5.21
C THR A 508 41.82 -15.13 4.17
N GLY A 509 40.98 -14.18 4.60
CA GLY A 509 40.22 -13.33 3.71
C GLY A 509 38.99 -14.01 3.06
N ASN A 510 38.74 -15.29 3.35
CA ASN A 510 37.58 -16.01 2.86
C ASN A 510 36.30 -15.28 3.26
N LYS A 511 35.38 -15.08 2.30
CA LYS A 511 34.15 -14.29 2.48
C LYS A 511 32.96 -15.03 1.89
N ASN A 512 31.85 -14.98 2.58
CA ASN A 512 30.55 -15.33 2.04
C ASN A 512 29.53 -14.25 2.41
N SER A 513 28.44 -14.14 1.67
CA SER A 513 27.42 -13.10 1.87
C SER A 513 26.06 -13.59 1.45
N ILE A 514 25.05 -12.94 2.03
CA ILE A 514 23.65 -13.05 1.65
C ILE A 514 23.08 -11.65 1.40
N SER A 515 22.28 -11.52 0.34
CA SER A 515 21.34 -10.41 0.23
C SER A 515 19.97 -10.95 0.66
N ILE A 516 19.34 -10.32 1.62
CA ILE A 516 18.14 -10.87 2.28
C ILE A 516 16.96 -11.05 1.32
N THR A 517 17.07 -10.49 0.13
CA THR A 517 16.05 -10.58 -0.93
C THR A 517 15.90 -11.97 -1.57
N THR A 518 16.91 -12.85 -1.49
CA THR A 518 16.97 -14.08 -2.30
C THR A 518 16.65 -15.37 -1.56
N ASP A 519 16.83 -15.43 -0.24
CA ASP A 519 16.79 -16.72 0.49
C ASP A 519 15.43 -17.10 1.09
N LYS A 520 14.43 -16.21 1.08
CA LYS A 520 13.12 -16.45 1.73
C LYS A 520 11.96 -16.73 0.79
N GLY A 521 12.22 -17.30 -0.39
CA GLY A 521 11.15 -17.60 -1.36
C GLY A 521 10.78 -16.38 -2.23
N GLY A 522 11.69 -15.41 -2.36
CA GLY A 522 11.61 -14.36 -3.37
C GLY A 522 11.55 -14.94 -4.79
N LEU A 523 11.05 -14.15 -5.74
CA LEU A 523 11.00 -14.54 -7.14
C LEU A 523 12.42 -14.61 -7.72
N SER A 524 12.72 -15.67 -8.46
CA SER A 524 13.96 -15.74 -9.25
C SER A 524 13.88 -14.78 -10.45
N LYS A 525 15.02 -14.45 -11.04
CA LYS A 525 15.06 -13.61 -12.24
C LYS A 525 14.27 -14.23 -13.39
N GLU A 526 14.37 -15.54 -13.56
CA GLU A 526 13.67 -16.32 -14.56
C GLU A 526 12.15 -16.30 -14.32
N GLU A 527 11.71 -16.38 -13.04
CA GLU A 527 10.32 -16.26 -12.67
C GLU A 527 9.79 -14.84 -12.99
N ILE A 528 10.54 -13.78 -12.64
CA ILE A 528 10.19 -12.39 -12.94
C ILE A 528 10.11 -12.19 -14.47
N GLU A 529 11.08 -12.65 -15.25
CA GLU A 529 11.07 -12.55 -16.71
C GLU A 529 9.86 -13.24 -17.33
N ARG A 530 9.50 -14.44 -16.84
CA ARG A 530 8.29 -15.14 -17.26
C ARG A 530 7.03 -14.32 -16.93
N MET A 531 6.91 -13.82 -15.70
CA MET A 531 5.76 -13.01 -15.26
C MET A 531 5.64 -11.70 -16.06
N VAL A 532 6.77 -11.09 -16.45
CA VAL A 532 6.79 -9.92 -17.37
C VAL A 532 6.21 -10.28 -18.74
N GLN A 533 6.57 -11.46 -19.28
CA GLN A 533 6.02 -11.91 -20.56
C GLN A 533 4.52 -12.23 -20.45
N ASP A 534 4.12 -12.89 -19.38
CA ASP A 534 2.71 -13.20 -19.09
C ASP A 534 1.89 -11.91 -18.91
N ALA A 535 2.40 -10.92 -18.18
CA ALA A 535 1.75 -9.62 -18.02
C ALA A 535 1.54 -8.91 -19.37
N LYS A 536 2.56 -8.88 -20.23
CA LYS A 536 2.46 -8.33 -21.60
C LYS A 536 1.44 -9.09 -22.45
N LYS A 537 1.46 -10.42 -22.39
CA LYS A 537 0.51 -11.28 -23.10
C LYS A 537 -0.93 -10.96 -22.66
N TYR A 538 -1.20 -10.98 -21.37
CA TYR A 538 -2.53 -10.67 -20.83
C TYR A 538 -3.00 -9.26 -21.20
N LYS A 539 -2.12 -8.24 -21.10
CA LYS A 539 -2.43 -6.87 -21.52
C LYS A 539 -2.86 -6.81 -22.99
N ASN A 540 -2.18 -7.52 -23.89
CA ASN A 540 -2.51 -7.56 -25.31
C ASN A 540 -3.81 -8.32 -25.59
N GLU A 541 -4.07 -9.40 -24.84
CA GLU A 541 -5.32 -10.17 -24.95
C GLU A 541 -6.52 -9.34 -24.49
N ASP A 542 -6.41 -8.66 -23.36
CA ASP A 542 -7.46 -7.78 -22.82
C ASP A 542 -7.79 -6.64 -23.79
N LYS A 543 -6.77 -6.00 -24.39
CA LYS A 543 -6.98 -4.97 -25.43
C LYS A 543 -7.74 -5.50 -26.65
N LYS A 544 -7.39 -6.69 -27.14
CA LYS A 544 -8.09 -7.32 -28.29
C LYS A 544 -9.55 -7.62 -27.96
N GLU A 545 -9.82 -8.14 -26.77
CA GLU A 545 -11.18 -8.48 -26.35
C GLU A 545 -12.04 -7.23 -26.12
N ILE A 546 -11.47 -6.15 -25.56
CA ILE A 546 -12.16 -4.85 -25.43
C ILE A 546 -12.55 -4.30 -26.81
N ILE A 547 -11.64 -4.39 -27.80
CA ILE A 547 -11.94 -3.95 -29.18
C ILE A 547 -13.07 -4.78 -29.78
N LYS A 548 -13.05 -6.10 -29.59
CA LYS A 548 -14.09 -7.01 -30.06
C LYS A 548 -15.45 -6.70 -29.44
N ILE A 549 -15.50 -6.54 -28.11
CA ILE A 549 -16.72 -6.17 -27.38
C ILE A 549 -17.27 -4.82 -27.90
N LYS A 550 -16.42 -3.80 -28.06
CA LYS A 550 -16.84 -2.51 -28.63
C LYS A 550 -17.50 -2.67 -29.99
N LYS A 551 -16.87 -3.44 -30.89
CA LYS A 551 -17.38 -3.69 -32.23
C LYS A 551 -18.74 -4.42 -32.21
N GLU A 552 -18.92 -5.44 -31.35
CA GLU A 552 -20.19 -6.14 -31.15
C GLU A 552 -21.32 -5.20 -30.66
N TYR A 553 -21.01 -4.24 -29.77
CA TYR A 553 -21.99 -3.25 -29.32
C TYR A 553 -22.34 -2.24 -30.42
N GLU A 554 -21.35 -1.79 -31.20
CA GLU A 554 -21.57 -0.91 -32.35
C GLU A 554 -22.45 -1.59 -33.41
N GLU A 555 -22.21 -2.87 -33.73
CA GLU A 555 -23.02 -3.68 -34.67
C GLU A 555 -24.47 -3.87 -34.19
N ARG A 556 -24.71 -3.85 -32.86
CA ARG A 556 -26.05 -3.88 -32.24
C ARG A 556 -26.72 -2.51 -32.17
N GLY A 557 -26.11 -1.46 -32.70
CA GLY A 557 -26.62 -0.08 -32.65
C GLY A 557 -26.53 0.57 -31.29
N VAL A 558 -25.75 0.01 -30.36
CA VAL A 558 -25.44 0.60 -29.06
C VAL A 558 -24.18 1.43 -29.22
N LEU A 559 -24.32 2.75 -29.18
CA LEU A 559 -23.18 3.67 -29.21
C LEU A 559 -22.35 3.51 -27.93
N TRP A 560 -21.10 3.06 -28.10
CA TRP A 560 -20.10 3.11 -27.05
C TRP A 560 -19.55 4.53 -26.99
N LEU A 561 -20.17 5.35 -26.15
CA LEU A 561 -19.69 6.73 -25.95
C LEU A 561 -18.45 6.73 -25.09
N SER A 562 -17.37 7.38 -25.54
CA SER A 562 -16.29 7.80 -24.63
C SER A 562 -16.88 8.72 -23.56
N LYS A 563 -16.17 8.89 -22.43
CA LYS A 563 -16.60 9.79 -21.35
C LYS A 563 -16.88 11.21 -21.88
N GLU A 564 -16.03 11.73 -22.76
CA GLU A 564 -16.20 13.05 -23.38
C GLU A 564 -17.44 13.12 -24.29
N GLU A 565 -17.74 12.06 -25.03
CA GLU A 565 -18.95 11.99 -25.85
C GLU A 565 -20.20 11.84 -25.01
N PHE A 566 -20.14 11.08 -23.90
CA PHE A 566 -21.22 10.97 -22.94
C PHE A 566 -21.51 12.32 -22.26
N GLU A 567 -20.49 13.02 -21.78
CA GLU A 567 -20.62 14.35 -21.19
C GLU A 567 -21.18 15.37 -22.18
N ARG A 568 -20.72 15.37 -23.44
CA ARG A 568 -21.29 16.18 -24.52
C ARG A 568 -22.75 15.82 -24.82
N SER A 569 -23.10 14.54 -24.75
CA SER A 569 -24.49 14.09 -24.98
C SER A 569 -25.43 14.51 -23.85
N VAL A 570 -24.95 14.50 -22.61
CA VAL A 570 -25.68 14.98 -21.43
C VAL A 570 -25.82 16.49 -21.44
N GLN A 571 -24.75 17.24 -21.79
CA GLN A 571 -24.80 18.70 -21.93
C GLN A 571 -25.76 19.14 -23.05
N LYS A 572 -25.81 18.43 -24.18
CA LYS A 572 -26.81 18.70 -25.23
C LYS A 572 -28.25 18.45 -24.80
N LYS A 573 -28.50 17.53 -23.86
CA LYS A 573 -29.84 17.29 -23.30
C LYS A 573 -30.24 18.30 -22.23
N HIS A 574 -29.28 19.01 -21.64
CA HIS A 574 -29.51 20.04 -20.61
C HIS A 574 -29.30 21.48 -21.09
N THR A 575 -28.94 21.70 -22.34
CA THR A 575 -29.15 23.02 -22.97
C THR A 575 -30.65 23.20 -23.15
N PRO A 576 -31.27 24.19 -22.51
CA PRO A 576 -32.67 24.47 -22.80
C PRO A 576 -32.74 24.71 -24.30
N GLU A 577 -33.72 24.10 -24.95
CA GLU A 577 -34.21 24.54 -26.25
C GLU A 577 -34.61 26.02 -26.10
N SER A 578 -33.63 26.90 -26.14
CA SER A 578 -33.79 28.32 -25.97
C SER A 578 -33.92 28.94 -27.34
N GLU A 579 -34.93 29.74 -27.47
CA GLU A 579 -35.24 30.72 -28.49
C GLU A 579 -36.12 30.28 -29.64
N ASP A 580 -35.90 29.14 -30.30
CA ASP A 580 -36.72 28.77 -31.47
C ASP A 580 -38.15 28.29 -31.08
N ILE A 581 -38.32 27.67 -29.91
CA ILE A 581 -39.66 27.25 -29.40
C ILE A 581 -40.42 28.42 -28.80
N GLN A 582 -39.75 29.43 -28.26
CA GLN A 582 -40.44 30.65 -27.79
C GLN A 582 -40.88 31.51 -28.96
N GLN A 583 -40.12 31.58 -30.07
CA GLN A 583 -40.56 32.25 -31.30
C GLN A 583 -41.72 31.50 -31.97
N ALA A 584 -41.71 30.18 -32.05
CA ALA A 584 -42.80 29.37 -32.62
C ALA A 584 -44.09 29.46 -31.77
N LYS A 585 -43.99 29.61 -30.44
CA LYS A 585 -45.16 29.85 -29.57
C LYS A 585 -45.68 31.28 -29.63
N LYS A 586 -44.84 32.26 -29.95
CA LYS A 586 -45.25 33.66 -30.12
C LYS A 586 -45.97 33.88 -31.44
N VAL A 587 -45.52 33.24 -32.52
CA VAL A 587 -46.18 33.31 -33.84
C VAL A 587 -47.55 32.60 -33.87
N LYS A 588 -47.77 31.55 -33.06
CA LYS A 588 -49.06 30.88 -32.93
C LYS A 588 -50.07 31.64 -32.05
N LYS A 589 -49.66 32.63 -31.28
CA LYS A 589 -50.53 33.45 -30.46
C LYS A 589 -50.99 34.75 -31.16
N GLU A 590 -50.30 35.15 -32.24
CA GLU A 590 -50.63 36.35 -33.02
C GLU A 590 -51.46 36.06 -34.30
N SER A 591 -51.70 34.76 -34.63
CA SER A 591 -52.53 34.37 -35.81
C SER A 591 -53.88 33.77 -35.46
N GLY A 592 -54.38 33.99 -34.26
CA GLY A 592 -55.69 33.52 -33.82
C GLY A 592 -56.61 34.66 -33.32
N GLY A 593 -57.33 35.28 -34.23
CA GLY A 593 -58.48 36.08 -33.98
C GLY A 593 -59.19 36.51 -35.30
N PRO A 594 -60.49 36.77 -35.31
CA PRO A 594 -61.54 36.46 -34.39
C PRO A 594 -62.40 35.27 -34.78
#